data_404c45e39395db99ec3cea0bb615d5d4
#
_entry.id   404c45e39395db99ec3cea0bb615d5d4
#
_cell.length_a   1.000
_cell.length_b   1.000
_cell.length_c   1.000
_cell.angle_alpha   90.00
_cell.angle_beta   90.00
_cell.angle_gamma   90.00
#
_symmetry.space_group_name_H-M   'P 1'
#
loop_
_entity.id
_entity.type
_entity.pdbx_description
1 polymer ?
#
loop_
_entity_poly.entity_id
_entity_poly.type
_entity_poly.pdbx_seq_one_letter_code
_entity_poly.pdbx_strand_id
1 'polypeptide(L)'
;YLLAIISGDFVSVLFLMFTGRLWDFIELKGINKTLWKQMLHFSLPMIPAQISFWIINASDLFFVREMCDGLDGHSGDAWSGLLSTGYFLPTILTTLGLIFYDAWQLSAVTEEEGRARFFTQIFHTYSSVLFCCAAGIIWLCRPVMHVMKSNYYYAWHFVPFLVLASTCSCFNQFMNSVYVVNKKSQRSMVTMMA
;
A
#
# COMPACT_ATOMS: atom_id res chain seq x y z
N TYR A 1 7.65 15.70 -15.70
CA TYR A 1 6.85 14.81 -14.86
C TYR A 1 7.12 15.03 -13.36
N LEU A 2 8.39 14.93 -12.89
CA LEU A 2 8.76 15.15 -11.47
C LEU A 2 8.36 16.53 -10.94
N LEU A 3 8.61 17.59 -11.72
CA LEU A 3 8.22 18.94 -11.35
C LEU A 3 6.69 19.09 -11.19
N ALA A 4 5.91 18.41 -12.01
CA ALA A 4 4.45 18.44 -11.92
C ALA A 4 3.95 17.79 -10.62
N ILE A 5 4.56 16.65 -10.20
CA ILE A 5 4.23 16.00 -8.94
C ILE A 5 4.58 16.91 -7.76
N ILE A 6 5.83 17.41 -7.72
CA ILE A 6 6.29 18.29 -6.63
C ILE A 6 5.43 19.57 -6.52
N SER A 7 5.07 20.18 -7.66
CA SER A 7 4.19 21.36 -7.64
C SER A 7 2.77 21.04 -7.16
N GLY A 8 2.23 19.88 -7.54
CA GLY A 8 0.91 19.40 -7.08
C GLY A 8 0.89 19.18 -5.57
N ASP A 9 1.88 18.48 -5.05
CA ASP A 9 2.00 18.21 -3.61
C ASP A 9 2.20 19.51 -2.82
N PHE A 10 3.05 20.43 -3.32
CA PHE A 10 3.26 21.72 -2.69
C PHE A 10 1.99 22.58 -2.62
N VAL A 11 1.23 22.64 -3.72
CA VAL A 11 -0.05 23.36 -3.76
C VAL A 11 -1.06 22.70 -2.80
N SER A 12 -1.12 21.38 -2.74
CA SER A 12 -2.00 20.65 -1.82
C SER A 12 -1.67 20.95 -0.36
N VAL A 13 -0.39 20.95 0.00
CA VAL A 13 0.06 21.29 1.36
C VAL A 13 -0.32 22.73 1.71
N LEU A 14 -0.05 23.69 0.81
CA LEU A 14 -0.44 25.08 1.03
C LEU A 14 -1.95 25.22 1.20
N PHE A 15 -2.74 24.60 0.34
CA PHE A 15 -4.20 24.62 0.43
C PHE A 15 -4.70 24.08 1.77
N LEU A 16 -4.18 22.94 2.23
CA LEU A 16 -4.53 22.35 3.52
C LEU A 16 -4.10 23.26 4.70
N MET A 17 -2.93 23.86 4.63
CA MET A 17 -2.46 24.80 5.67
C MET A 17 -3.40 26.00 5.80
N PHE A 18 -3.85 26.58 4.67
CA PHE A 18 -4.74 27.74 4.69
C PHE A 18 -6.18 27.36 5.06
N THR A 19 -6.73 26.28 4.48
CA THR A 19 -8.13 25.85 4.70
C THR A 19 -8.31 25.23 6.08
N GLY A 20 -7.34 24.44 6.54
CA GLY A 20 -7.37 23.77 7.84
C GLY A 20 -6.95 24.65 9.02
N ARG A 21 -6.53 25.92 8.77
CA ARG A 21 -5.98 26.81 9.80
C ARG A 21 -4.95 26.12 10.70
N LEU A 22 -4.07 25.31 10.10
CA LEU A 22 -3.10 24.51 10.85
C LEU A 22 -2.15 25.37 11.68
N TRP A 23 -2.00 26.63 11.31
CA TRP A 23 -1.20 27.61 12.06
C TRP A 23 -1.70 27.82 13.50
N ASP A 24 -3.01 27.70 13.73
CA ASP A 24 -3.61 27.91 15.06
C ASP A 24 -3.31 26.72 16.00
N PHE A 25 -2.91 25.57 15.45
CA PHE A 25 -2.57 24.35 16.20
C PHE A 25 -1.06 24.17 16.44
N ILE A 26 -0.22 24.99 15.82
CA ILE A 26 1.25 24.89 15.95
C ILE A 26 1.72 25.64 17.20
N GLU A 27 1.73 24.95 18.35
CA GLU A 27 2.33 25.44 19.59
C GLU A 27 3.80 25.00 19.69
N LEU A 28 4.72 25.86 19.28
CA LEU A 28 6.17 25.61 19.36
C LEU A 28 6.72 25.57 20.80
N LYS A 29 5.96 26.12 21.77
CA LYS A 29 6.38 26.22 23.18
C LYS A 29 6.07 24.98 24.03
N GLY A 30 5.32 24.03 23.52
CA GLY A 30 4.82 22.85 24.25
C GLY A 30 5.53 21.54 23.97
N ILE A 31 6.78 21.52 23.46
CA ILE A 31 7.49 20.27 23.14
C ILE A 31 7.79 19.50 24.42
N ASN A 32 6.93 18.51 24.71
CA ASN A 32 7.13 17.59 25.81
C ASN A 32 8.14 16.50 25.44
N LYS A 33 9.34 16.55 26.04
CA LYS A 33 10.42 15.58 25.78
C LYS A 33 10.00 14.13 26.03
N THR A 34 9.09 13.90 26.97
CA THR A 34 8.56 12.57 27.29
C THR A 34 7.69 12.04 26.14
N LEU A 35 6.82 12.88 25.61
CA LEU A 35 5.98 12.55 24.45
C LEU A 35 6.85 12.25 23.22
N TRP A 36 7.87 13.07 22.99
CA TRP A 36 8.80 12.88 21.86
C TRP A 36 9.55 11.55 21.95
N LYS A 37 10.01 11.18 23.14
CA LYS A 37 10.66 9.88 23.39
C LYS A 37 9.71 8.71 23.17
N GLN A 38 8.45 8.83 23.57
CA GLN A 38 7.43 7.80 23.33
C GLN A 38 7.14 7.63 21.84
N MET A 39 6.99 8.73 21.10
CA MET A 39 6.79 8.71 19.65
C MET A 39 7.97 8.07 18.93
N LEU A 40 9.20 8.44 19.26
CA LEU A 40 10.40 7.82 18.70
C LEU A 40 10.47 6.32 19.02
N HIS A 41 10.19 5.92 20.24
CA HIS A 41 10.19 4.51 20.63
C HIS A 41 9.14 3.68 19.87
N PHE A 42 8.02 4.30 19.51
CA PHE A 42 6.99 3.66 18.67
C PHE A 42 7.39 3.62 17.19
N SER A 43 7.94 4.71 16.66
CA SER A 43 8.25 4.85 15.22
C SER A 43 9.53 4.11 14.82
N LEU A 44 10.54 4.05 15.68
CA LEU A 44 11.85 3.47 15.37
C LEU A 44 11.78 2.01 14.92
N PRO A 45 10.99 1.12 15.54
CA PRO A 45 10.84 -0.25 15.07
C PRO A 45 10.13 -0.38 13.70
N MET A 46 9.36 0.64 13.28
CA MET A 46 8.65 0.60 12.00
C MET A 46 9.56 0.95 10.81
N ILE A 47 10.66 1.67 11.02
CA ILE A 47 11.59 2.07 9.96
C ILE A 47 12.18 0.86 9.21
N PRO A 48 12.74 -0.17 9.87
CA PRO A 48 13.27 -1.34 9.19
C PRO A 48 12.22 -2.08 8.35
N ALA A 49 10.98 -2.15 8.85
CA ALA A 49 9.88 -2.78 8.12
C ALA A 49 9.55 -2.05 6.81
N GLN A 50 9.51 -0.72 6.83
CA GLN A 50 9.27 0.08 5.63
C GLN A 50 10.43 -0.01 4.64
N ILE A 51 11.67 -0.03 5.11
CA ILE A 51 12.85 -0.22 4.26
C ILE A 51 12.79 -1.60 3.60
N SER A 52 12.48 -2.66 4.34
CA SER A 52 12.34 -4.02 3.80
C SER A 52 11.24 -4.10 2.74
N PHE A 53 10.09 -3.49 2.99
CA PHE A 53 9.00 -3.40 2.01
C PHE A 53 9.45 -2.69 0.71
N TRP A 54 10.19 -1.59 0.83
CA TRP A 54 10.72 -0.89 -0.34
C TRP A 54 11.75 -1.74 -1.11
N ILE A 55 12.65 -2.43 -0.41
CA ILE A 55 13.64 -3.32 -1.02
C ILE A 55 12.94 -4.44 -1.80
N ILE A 56 11.92 -5.09 -1.24
CA ILE A 56 11.15 -6.14 -1.91
C ILE A 56 10.56 -5.62 -3.22
N ASN A 57 9.83 -4.50 -3.17
CA ASN A 57 9.22 -3.92 -4.37
C ASN A 57 10.23 -3.48 -5.43
N ALA A 58 11.39 -2.95 -5.02
CA ALA A 58 12.46 -2.58 -5.96
C ALA A 58 13.14 -3.81 -6.55
N SER A 59 13.31 -4.87 -5.76
CA SER A 59 13.96 -6.12 -6.17
C SER A 59 13.19 -6.83 -7.28
N ASP A 60 11.87 -6.84 -7.25
CA ASP A 60 11.05 -7.50 -8.27
C ASP A 60 11.38 -7.01 -9.69
N LEU A 61 11.44 -5.69 -9.87
CA LEU A 61 11.77 -5.08 -11.15
C LEU A 61 13.24 -5.33 -11.56
N PHE A 62 14.14 -5.26 -10.57
CA PHE A 62 15.55 -5.51 -10.80
C PHE A 62 15.82 -6.95 -11.24
N PHE A 63 15.25 -7.93 -10.54
CA PHE A 63 15.41 -9.34 -10.89
C PHE A 63 14.83 -9.67 -12.27
N VAL A 64 13.64 -9.15 -12.59
CA VAL A 64 13.05 -9.37 -13.91
C VAL A 64 13.92 -8.76 -15.01
N ARG A 65 14.48 -7.57 -14.78
CA ARG A 65 15.38 -6.93 -15.73
C ARG A 65 16.65 -7.76 -16.01
N GLU A 66 17.30 -8.24 -14.94
CA GLU A 66 18.57 -8.99 -15.07
C GLU A 66 18.37 -10.44 -15.54
N MET A 67 17.32 -11.12 -15.05
CA MET A 67 17.11 -12.53 -15.36
C MET A 67 16.43 -12.77 -16.71
N CYS A 68 15.65 -11.80 -17.19
CA CYS A 68 14.95 -11.92 -18.46
C CYS A 68 15.66 -11.20 -19.62
N ASP A 69 16.86 -10.67 -19.40
CA ASP A 69 17.63 -10.03 -20.45
C ASP A 69 18.02 -11.04 -21.52
N GLY A 70 17.71 -10.71 -22.80
CA GLY A 70 17.95 -11.60 -23.93
C GLY A 70 16.94 -12.74 -24.11
N LEU A 71 15.96 -12.92 -23.23
CA LEU A 71 14.89 -13.90 -23.39
C LEU A 71 13.95 -13.47 -24.55
N ASP A 72 13.66 -14.41 -25.45
CA ASP A 72 12.81 -14.20 -26.62
C ASP A 72 13.21 -12.98 -27.51
N GLY A 73 14.51 -12.60 -27.46
CA GLY A 73 15.06 -11.47 -28.25
C GLY A 73 14.62 -10.09 -27.72
N HIS A 74 14.03 -10.01 -26.53
CA HIS A 74 13.68 -8.77 -25.85
C HIS A 74 14.71 -8.38 -24.78
N SER A 75 14.93 -7.08 -24.60
CA SER A 75 15.76 -6.55 -23.53
C SER A 75 15.09 -6.72 -22.17
N GLY A 76 15.87 -6.85 -21.10
CA GLY A 76 15.36 -6.88 -19.73
C GLY A 76 14.52 -5.65 -19.38
N ASP A 77 14.81 -4.49 -19.98
CA ASP A 77 14.01 -3.28 -19.85
C ASP A 77 12.57 -3.46 -20.42
N ALA A 78 12.42 -4.21 -21.52
CA ALA A 78 11.09 -4.50 -22.08
C ALA A 78 10.27 -5.40 -21.14
N TRP A 79 10.90 -6.41 -20.53
CA TRP A 79 10.26 -7.29 -19.56
C TRP A 79 9.87 -6.57 -18.26
N SER A 80 10.76 -5.72 -17.74
CA SER A 80 10.45 -4.89 -16.57
C SER A 80 9.31 -3.90 -16.85
N GLY A 81 9.25 -3.35 -18.08
CA GLY A 81 8.15 -2.51 -18.54
C GLY A 81 6.80 -3.26 -18.64
N LEU A 82 6.84 -4.52 -19.10
CA LEU A 82 5.66 -5.40 -19.11
C LEU A 82 5.16 -5.70 -17.70
N LEU A 83 6.06 -6.03 -16.78
CA LEU A 83 5.72 -6.26 -15.37
C LEU A 83 5.14 -5.01 -14.74
N SER A 84 5.77 -3.84 -14.94
CA SER A 84 5.27 -2.55 -14.43
C SER A 84 3.86 -2.24 -14.94
N THR A 85 3.59 -2.56 -16.21
CA THR A 85 2.24 -2.43 -16.79
C THR A 85 1.26 -3.41 -16.15
N GLY A 86 1.72 -4.62 -15.84
CA GLY A 86 0.94 -5.63 -15.11
C GLY A 86 0.51 -5.18 -13.71
N TYR A 87 1.30 -4.34 -13.04
CA TYR A 87 0.95 -3.77 -11.73
C TYR A 87 -0.21 -2.77 -11.77
N PHE A 88 -0.58 -2.26 -12.93
CA PHE A 88 -1.66 -1.26 -13.05
C PHE A 88 -2.99 -1.76 -12.45
N LEU A 89 -3.41 -2.97 -12.80
CA LEU A 89 -4.67 -3.53 -12.30
C LEU A 89 -4.61 -3.90 -10.81
N PRO A 90 -3.58 -4.59 -10.30
CA PRO A 90 -3.41 -4.84 -8.87
C PRO A 90 -3.36 -3.58 -8.02
N THR A 91 -2.82 -2.46 -8.55
CA THR A 91 -2.77 -1.18 -7.84
C THR A 91 -4.17 -0.65 -7.52
N ILE A 92 -5.17 -0.92 -8.34
CA ILE A 92 -6.57 -0.57 -8.04
C ILE A 92 -7.03 -1.30 -6.77
N LEU A 93 -6.71 -2.59 -6.64
CA LEU A 93 -7.07 -3.38 -5.48
C LEU A 93 -6.37 -2.88 -4.20
N THR A 94 -5.07 -2.60 -4.28
CA THR A 94 -4.31 -2.08 -3.14
C THR A 94 -4.77 -0.69 -2.74
N THR A 95 -5.16 0.16 -3.67
CA THR A 95 -5.72 1.49 -3.39
C THR A 95 -7.06 1.38 -2.65
N LEU A 96 -7.94 0.49 -3.10
CA LEU A 96 -9.19 0.22 -2.38
C LEU A 96 -8.93 -0.32 -0.97
N GLY A 97 -7.95 -1.21 -0.83
CA GLY A 97 -7.50 -1.72 0.47
C GLY A 97 -6.97 -0.62 1.39
N LEU A 98 -6.21 0.33 0.85
CA LEU A 98 -5.66 1.46 1.59
C LEU A 98 -6.75 2.42 2.07
N ILE A 99 -7.70 2.78 1.20
CA ILE A 99 -8.85 3.63 1.58
C ILE A 99 -9.64 3.00 2.72
N PHE A 100 -9.88 1.69 2.62
CA PHE A 100 -10.54 0.95 3.70
C PHE A 100 -9.71 0.95 4.98
N TYR A 101 -8.40 0.73 4.87
CA TYR A 101 -7.46 0.73 5.99
C TYR A 101 -7.48 2.07 6.76
N ASP A 102 -7.44 3.20 6.06
CA ASP A 102 -7.45 4.54 6.67
C ASP A 102 -8.79 4.80 7.40
N ALA A 103 -9.91 4.49 6.75
CA ALA A 103 -11.23 4.60 7.38
C ALA A 103 -11.39 3.68 8.60
N TRP A 104 -10.88 2.46 8.48
CA TRP A 104 -10.89 1.46 9.54
C TRP A 104 -10.06 1.89 10.75
N GLN A 105 -8.84 2.38 10.56
CA GLN A 105 -7.99 2.84 11.67
C GLN A 105 -8.67 3.90 12.51
N LEU A 106 -9.35 4.85 11.87
CA LEU A 106 -10.07 5.91 12.57
C LEU A 106 -11.20 5.34 13.44
N SER A 107 -11.98 4.41 12.92
CA SER A 107 -13.08 3.75 13.64
C SER A 107 -12.58 2.85 14.77
N ALA A 108 -11.48 2.12 14.55
CA ALA A 108 -10.91 1.19 15.52
C ALA A 108 -10.32 1.86 16.76
N VAL A 109 -9.93 3.13 16.67
CA VAL A 109 -9.42 3.91 17.82
C VAL A 109 -10.58 4.39 18.71
N THR A 110 -11.76 4.64 18.14
CA THR A 110 -12.92 5.18 18.86
C THR A 110 -13.76 4.13 19.57
N GLU A 111 -13.69 2.85 19.15
CA GLU A 111 -14.52 1.77 19.70
C GLU A 111 -13.81 1.08 20.88
N GLU A 112 -14.35 1.21 22.10
CA GLU A 112 -13.80 0.59 23.32
C GLU A 112 -14.54 -0.68 23.74
N GLU A 113 -15.85 -0.80 23.51
CA GLU A 113 -16.67 -1.94 23.91
C GLU A 113 -16.96 -2.90 22.75
N GLY A 114 -16.77 -4.21 22.96
CA GLY A 114 -17.09 -5.25 21.95
C GLY A 114 -16.06 -5.41 20.83
N ARG A 115 -14.85 -4.88 21.00
CA ARG A 115 -13.79 -4.79 20.00
C ARG A 115 -13.53 -6.09 19.22
N ALA A 116 -13.48 -7.24 19.88
CA ALA A 116 -13.19 -8.52 19.21
C ALA A 116 -14.27 -8.94 18.21
N ARG A 117 -15.55 -8.78 18.57
CA ARG A 117 -16.69 -9.13 17.70
C ARG A 117 -16.77 -8.18 16.51
N PHE A 118 -16.54 -6.91 16.76
CA PHE A 118 -16.48 -5.86 15.74
C PHE A 118 -15.36 -6.14 14.72
N PHE A 119 -14.16 -6.46 15.19
CA PHE A 119 -13.04 -6.85 14.33
C PHE A 119 -13.36 -8.05 13.43
N THR A 120 -13.97 -9.09 13.99
CA THR A 120 -14.34 -10.29 13.24
C THR A 120 -15.37 -9.98 12.15
N GLN A 121 -16.39 -9.21 12.46
CA GLN A 121 -17.43 -8.86 11.50
C GLN A 121 -16.87 -8.03 10.33
N ILE A 122 -16.04 -7.04 10.64
CA ILE A 122 -15.41 -6.21 9.61
C ILE A 122 -14.43 -7.02 8.77
N PHE A 123 -13.64 -7.90 9.38
CA PHE A 123 -12.74 -8.78 8.63
C PHE A 123 -13.49 -9.66 7.63
N HIS A 124 -14.63 -10.23 8.01
CA HIS A 124 -15.46 -11.00 7.09
C HIS A 124 -15.97 -10.17 5.91
N THR A 125 -16.50 -8.99 6.18
CA THR A 125 -16.98 -8.08 5.13
C THR A 125 -15.84 -7.65 4.21
N TYR A 126 -14.71 -7.22 4.79
CA TYR A 126 -13.52 -6.83 4.05
C TYR A 126 -12.99 -7.95 3.15
N SER A 127 -12.87 -9.16 3.69
CA SER A 127 -12.42 -10.33 2.94
C SER A 127 -13.33 -10.64 1.76
N SER A 128 -14.65 -10.60 1.97
CA SER A 128 -15.63 -10.87 0.92
C SER A 128 -15.53 -9.84 -0.22
N VAL A 129 -15.44 -8.56 0.12
CA VAL A 129 -15.28 -7.48 -0.88
C VAL A 129 -13.96 -7.61 -1.62
N LEU A 130 -12.86 -7.86 -0.88
CA LEU A 130 -11.54 -7.99 -1.46
C LEU A 130 -11.45 -9.15 -2.47
N PHE A 131 -11.97 -10.34 -2.11
CA PHE A 131 -12.00 -11.48 -3.02
C PHE A 131 -12.92 -11.25 -4.22
N CYS A 132 -14.06 -10.58 -4.04
CA CYS A 132 -14.95 -10.22 -5.13
C CYS A 132 -14.25 -9.26 -6.12
N CYS A 133 -13.57 -8.23 -5.61
CA CYS A 133 -12.79 -7.30 -6.43
C CYS A 133 -11.63 -8.00 -7.14
N ALA A 134 -10.89 -8.85 -6.44
CA ALA A 134 -9.79 -9.63 -7.02
C ALA A 134 -10.27 -10.52 -8.16
N ALA A 135 -11.36 -11.26 -7.96
CA ALA A 135 -11.98 -12.10 -8.99
C ALA A 135 -12.45 -11.26 -10.19
N GLY A 136 -13.07 -10.12 -9.94
CA GLY A 136 -13.49 -9.17 -10.98
C GLY A 136 -12.31 -8.63 -11.80
N ILE A 137 -11.20 -8.28 -11.15
CA ILE A 137 -9.99 -7.80 -11.82
C ILE A 137 -9.37 -8.92 -12.67
N ILE A 138 -9.29 -10.14 -12.16
CA ILE A 138 -8.78 -11.30 -12.93
C ILE A 138 -9.66 -11.58 -14.15
N TRP A 139 -10.98 -11.49 -13.99
CA TRP A 139 -11.92 -11.68 -15.11
C TRP A 139 -11.78 -10.60 -16.16
N LEU A 140 -11.59 -9.34 -15.74
CA LEU A 140 -11.47 -8.18 -16.63
C LEU A 140 -10.03 -7.95 -17.16
N CYS A 141 -9.02 -8.70 -16.70
CA CYS A 141 -7.63 -8.42 -17.06
C CYS A 141 -7.37 -8.50 -18.57
N ARG A 142 -7.93 -9.50 -19.25
CA ARG A 142 -7.78 -9.67 -20.72
C ARG A 142 -8.39 -8.53 -21.51
N PRO A 143 -9.69 -8.16 -21.34
CA PRO A 143 -10.29 -7.07 -22.10
C PRO A 143 -9.62 -5.72 -21.80
N VAL A 144 -9.22 -5.46 -20.55
CA VAL A 144 -8.53 -4.21 -20.19
C VAL A 144 -7.16 -4.13 -20.86
N MET A 145 -6.37 -5.21 -20.81
CA MET A 145 -5.06 -5.23 -21.47
C MET A 145 -5.16 -5.20 -23.00
N HIS A 146 -6.27 -5.64 -23.57
CA HIS A 146 -6.50 -5.53 -25.02
C HIS A 146 -6.73 -4.08 -25.48
N VAL A 147 -7.29 -3.23 -24.63
CA VAL A 147 -7.46 -1.79 -24.88
C VAL A 147 -6.13 -1.05 -24.81
N MET A 148 -5.16 -1.58 -24.08
CA MET A 148 -3.80 -1.03 -24.05
C MET A 148 -3.06 -1.33 -25.35
N LYS A 149 -1.97 -0.59 -25.60
CA LYS A 149 -1.15 -0.77 -26.79
C LYS A 149 -0.69 -2.23 -26.95
N SER A 150 -0.72 -2.77 -28.17
CA SER A 150 -0.45 -4.18 -28.48
C SER A 150 0.86 -4.73 -27.89
N ASN A 151 1.88 -3.88 -27.73
CA ASN A 151 3.16 -4.27 -27.13
C ASN A 151 3.05 -4.69 -25.66
N TYR A 152 2.02 -4.23 -24.93
CA TYR A 152 1.80 -4.51 -23.50
C TYR A 152 0.73 -5.59 -23.27
N TYR A 153 0.16 -6.14 -24.34
CA TYR A 153 -0.89 -7.15 -24.21
C TYR A 153 -0.43 -8.36 -23.40
N TYR A 154 0.80 -8.82 -23.58
CA TYR A 154 1.35 -9.97 -22.84
C TYR A 154 1.41 -9.77 -21.32
N ALA A 155 1.28 -8.55 -20.81
CA ALA A 155 1.24 -8.28 -19.39
C ALA A 155 0.07 -8.99 -18.65
N TRP A 156 -1.00 -9.36 -19.37
CA TRP A 156 -2.13 -10.09 -18.76
C TRP A 156 -1.74 -11.41 -18.08
N HIS A 157 -0.63 -12.04 -18.49
CA HIS A 157 -0.15 -13.27 -17.89
C HIS A 157 0.36 -13.04 -16.44
N PHE A 158 0.89 -11.88 -16.15
CA PHE A 158 1.39 -11.53 -14.82
C PHE A 158 0.27 -11.08 -13.88
N VAL A 159 -0.80 -10.49 -14.41
CA VAL A 159 -1.89 -9.88 -13.62
C VAL A 159 -2.50 -10.82 -12.59
N PRO A 160 -2.88 -12.09 -12.89
CA PRO A 160 -3.49 -12.97 -11.88
C PRO A 160 -2.58 -13.21 -10.67
N PHE A 161 -1.29 -13.42 -10.91
CA PHE A 161 -0.31 -13.63 -9.83
C PHE A 161 -0.10 -12.36 -9.00
N LEU A 162 -0.01 -11.21 -9.68
CA LEU A 162 0.13 -9.92 -9.02
C LEU A 162 -1.11 -9.55 -8.20
N VAL A 163 -2.33 -9.87 -8.70
CA VAL A 163 -3.58 -9.68 -7.95
C VAL A 163 -3.61 -10.56 -6.72
N LEU A 164 -3.16 -11.82 -6.82
CA LEU A 164 -3.06 -12.71 -5.67
C LEU A 164 -2.09 -12.17 -4.62
N ALA A 165 -0.90 -11.73 -5.04
CA ALA A 165 0.10 -11.11 -4.18
C ALA A 165 -0.45 -9.84 -3.51
N SER A 166 -1.13 -8.97 -4.26
CA SER A 166 -1.77 -7.76 -3.74
C SER A 166 -2.89 -8.07 -2.75
N THR A 167 -3.65 -9.14 -2.97
CA THR A 167 -4.67 -9.61 -2.03
C THR A 167 -4.02 -10.01 -0.71
N CYS A 168 -2.93 -10.78 -0.73
CA CYS A 168 -2.17 -11.14 0.46
C CYS A 168 -1.61 -9.90 1.17
N SER A 169 -1.07 -8.93 0.42
CA SER A 169 -0.61 -7.65 0.97
C SER A 169 -1.73 -6.88 1.68
N CYS A 170 -2.93 -6.82 1.11
CA CYS A 170 -4.07 -6.18 1.75
C CYS A 170 -4.47 -6.86 3.07
N PHE A 171 -4.43 -8.19 3.13
CA PHE A 171 -4.64 -8.92 4.38
C PHE A 171 -3.55 -8.63 5.40
N ASN A 172 -2.29 -8.59 4.99
CA ASN A 172 -1.17 -8.25 5.86
C ASN A 172 -1.32 -6.83 6.43
N GLN A 173 -1.70 -5.85 5.61
CA GLN A 173 -2.00 -4.48 6.06
C GLN A 173 -3.13 -4.45 7.08
N PHE A 174 -4.22 -5.19 6.85
CA PHE A 174 -5.32 -5.28 7.81
C PHE A 174 -4.85 -5.87 9.15
N MET A 175 -4.10 -6.97 9.15
CA MET A 175 -3.55 -7.55 10.37
C MET A 175 -2.60 -6.59 11.08
N ASN A 176 -1.78 -5.87 10.32
CA ASN A 176 -0.89 -4.86 10.87
C ASN A 176 -1.65 -3.74 11.59
N SER A 177 -2.81 -3.30 11.06
CA SER A 177 -3.65 -2.29 11.71
C SER A 177 -4.07 -2.69 13.12
N VAL A 178 -4.38 -3.97 13.32
CA VAL A 178 -4.75 -4.51 14.64
C VAL A 178 -3.61 -4.37 15.65
N TYR A 179 -2.36 -4.58 15.21
CA TYR A 179 -1.19 -4.40 16.07
C TYR A 179 -0.90 -2.93 16.37
N VAL A 180 -1.08 -2.05 15.38
CA VAL A 180 -0.90 -0.60 15.54
C VAL A 180 -1.91 -0.04 16.53
N VAL A 181 -3.19 -0.38 16.41
CA VAL A 181 -4.25 0.03 17.32
C VAL A 181 -3.99 -0.43 18.75
N ASN A 182 -3.43 -1.63 18.93
CA ASN A 182 -3.05 -2.16 20.23
C ASN A 182 -1.69 -1.63 20.76
N LYS A 183 -1.05 -0.68 20.08
CA LYS A 183 0.27 -0.09 20.43
C LYS A 183 1.40 -1.14 20.55
N LYS A 184 1.30 -2.27 19.85
CA LYS A 184 2.30 -3.35 19.83
C LYS A 184 3.19 -3.28 18.58
N SER A 185 3.91 -2.16 18.40
CA SER A 185 4.73 -1.88 17.22
C SER A 185 5.80 -2.94 16.92
N GLN A 186 6.37 -3.57 17.94
CA GLN A 186 7.36 -4.64 17.78
C GLN A 186 6.77 -5.88 17.06
N ARG A 187 5.52 -6.26 17.39
CA ARG A 187 4.84 -7.37 16.71
C ARG A 187 4.46 -7.01 15.28
N SER A 188 4.06 -5.76 15.07
CA SER A 188 3.82 -5.20 13.74
C SER A 188 5.07 -5.33 12.85
N MET A 189 6.25 -4.96 13.36
CA MET A 189 7.51 -5.09 12.65
C MET A 189 7.78 -6.54 12.22
N VAL A 190 7.63 -7.51 13.13
CA VAL A 190 7.87 -8.94 12.83
C VAL A 190 6.90 -9.44 11.75
N THR A 191 5.62 -9.05 11.82
CA THR A 191 4.61 -9.48 10.83
C THR A 191 4.84 -8.85 9.45
N MET A 192 5.43 -7.66 9.38
CA MET A 192 5.75 -7.02 8.10
C MET A 192 7.03 -7.58 7.45
N MET A 193 7.94 -8.15 8.26
CA MET A 193 9.19 -8.74 7.76
C MET A 193 9.05 -10.22 7.35
N ALA A 194 7.99 -10.89 7.77
CA ALA A 194 7.69 -12.28 7.45
C ALA A 194 6.92 -12.42 6.14
#